data_b5fcefe46cbfdee7d0ca7af7826eafd5
#
_entry.id   b5fcefe46cbfdee7d0ca7af7826eafd5
#
_cell.length_a   1.000
_cell.length_b   1.000
_cell.length_c   1.000
_cell.angle_alpha   90.00
_cell.angle_beta   90.00
_cell.angle_gamma   90.00
#
_symmetry.space_group_name_H-M   'P 1'
#
loop_
_entity.id
_entity.type
_entity.pdbx_description
1 polymer ?
#
loop_
_entity_poly.entity_id
_entity_poly.type
_entity_poly.pdbx_seq_one_letter_code
_entity_poly.pdbx_strand_id
1 'polypeptide(L)'
;GEKISIIHPGFINHHDGPDFLNAKIRIGSTIWNGHVEIHVDGIDWYRHRHHYDPNYANVILHVVYRNGQLTNNIGGHEIPTLELGGLIPLTVIDKYEQLIANSSVIACSNHLQDIDEFIIRAWKERLVVERFEEKVIDFEQVIDATKGNWEAAFFQLLTRHFGVHSNMEGFQALSESLDYRILLKHHEDLFQLEALLFGQAGMLDRNFNDDYPNELKKEYQYLSKKYKLKSIYAGNWKFKGLRPVSFPTIRIAQLAALIHRHAPLFATFQDSDSPETILRKIIPSDYWMSHYTFDTESRAINKVVGKTFADLIIINVYIPMLFSYGKAMSIPDLSLYAIELLATIRPEVNRKT
;
A
#
# COMPACT_ATOMS: atom_id res chain seq x y z
N GLY A 1 -8.70 -11.33 -40.42
CA GLY A 1 -8.18 -10.25 -39.58
C GLY A 1 -6.70 -10.45 -39.25
N GLU A 2 -6.03 -9.44 -38.75
CA GLU A 2 -4.64 -9.54 -38.33
C GLU A 2 -4.51 -10.30 -36.99
N LYS A 3 -3.38 -11.01 -36.85
CA LYS A 3 -3.10 -11.72 -35.58
C LYS A 3 -2.78 -10.72 -34.47
N ILE A 4 -3.44 -10.87 -33.33
CA ILE A 4 -3.16 -10.10 -32.14
C ILE A 4 -2.37 -10.93 -31.13
N SER A 5 -1.33 -10.36 -30.54
CA SER A 5 -0.55 -10.99 -29.47
C SER A 5 -0.37 -9.98 -28.33
N ILE A 6 -0.71 -10.40 -27.11
CA ILE A 6 -0.55 -9.58 -25.91
C ILE A 6 0.89 -9.76 -25.40
N ILE A 7 1.68 -8.67 -25.40
CA ILE A 7 3.04 -8.65 -24.84
C ILE A 7 2.94 -8.30 -23.35
N HIS A 8 2.12 -7.28 -23.02
CA HIS A 8 1.79 -6.89 -21.66
C HIS A 8 0.32 -6.41 -21.65
N PRO A 9 -0.55 -6.95 -20.78
CA PRO A 9 -1.97 -6.61 -20.78
C PRO A 9 -2.26 -5.18 -20.32
N GLY A 10 -1.31 -4.50 -19.69
CA GLY A 10 -1.52 -3.24 -19.00
C GLY A 10 -1.93 -3.45 -17.55
N PHE A 11 -2.31 -2.35 -16.89
CA PHE A 11 -2.79 -2.33 -15.51
C PHE A 11 -4.28 -2.05 -15.49
N ILE A 12 -5.04 -2.82 -14.72
CA ILE A 12 -6.49 -2.61 -14.55
C ILE A 12 -6.71 -1.23 -13.94
N ASN A 13 -7.59 -0.45 -14.56
CA ASN A 13 -8.00 0.85 -14.07
C ASN A 13 -9.32 0.71 -13.28
N HIS A 14 -9.33 1.18 -12.05
CA HIS A 14 -10.52 1.21 -11.19
C HIS A 14 -11.11 2.64 -11.05
N HIS A 15 -10.65 3.57 -11.87
CA HIS A 15 -11.05 4.98 -11.89
C HIS A 15 -11.62 5.34 -13.28
N ASP A 16 -11.91 6.62 -13.48
CA ASP A 16 -12.36 7.12 -14.78
C ASP A 16 -11.29 6.89 -15.88
N GLY A 17 -11.73 6.59 -17.10
CA GLY A 17 -10.87 6.33 -18.25
C GLY A 17 -10.88 4.88 -18.71
N PRO A 18 -9.99 4.49 -19.65
CA PRO A 18 -9.94 3.14 -20.22
C PRO A 18 -9.70 2.04 -19.19
N ASP A 19 -10.27 0.85 -19.42
CA ASP A 19 -10.23 -0.30 -18.51
C ASP A 19 -8.81 -0.82 -18.20
N PHE A 20 -7.93 -0.78 -19.20
CA PHE A 20 -6.52 -1.18 -19.01
C PHE A 20 -5.59 -0.06 -19.49
N LEU A 21 -4.69 0.36 -18.60
CA LEU A 21 -3.70 1.40 -18.87
C LEU A 21 -2.34 0.78 -19.23
N ASN A 22 -1.64 1.42 -20.19
CA ASN A 22 -0.26 1.07 -20.55
C ASN A 22 -0.10 -0.40 -21.05
N ALA A 23 -1.06 -0.88 -21.81
CA ALA A 23 -0.95 -2.16 -22.47
C ALA A 23 0.09 -2.09 -23.62
N LYS A 24 0.73 -3.23 -23.89
CA LYS A 24 1.64 -3.42 -25.02
C LYS A 24 1.17 -4.63 -25.81
N ILE A 25 0.71 -4.40 -27.04
CA ILE A 25 0.13 -5.43 -27.90
C ILE A 25 0.81 -5.39 -29.27
N ARG A 26 0.82 -6.54 -29.95
CA ARG A 26 1.25 -6.63 -31.33
C ARG A 26 0.03 -6.96 -32.19
N ILE A 27 -0.21 -6.14 -33.22
CA ILE A 27 -1.23 -6.36 -34.24
C ILE A 27 -0.50 -6.49 -35.56
N GLY A 28 -0.59 -7.67 -36.19
CA GLY A 28 0.22 -8.00 -37.35
C GLY A 28 1.72 -7.92 -37.06
N SER A 29 2.44 -7.02 -37.74
CA SER A 29 3.88 -6.74 -37.51
C SER A 29 4.15 -5.57 -36.60
N THR A 30 3.13 -4.77 -36.23
CA THR A 30 3.27 -3.51 -35.49
C THR A 30 3.07 -3.72 -33.99
N ILE A 31 3.95 -3.09 -33.18
CA ILE A 31 3.80 -3.07 -31.72
C ILE A 31 3.15 -1.74 -31.33
N TRP A 32 2.06 -1.84 -30.59
CA TRP A 32 1.28 -0.73 -30.06
C TRP A 32 1.46 -0.61 -28.55
N ASN A 33 1.61 0.63 -28.06
CA ASN A 33 1.65 0.92 -26.63
C ASN A 33 0.55 1.97 -26.34
N GLY A 34 -0.35 1.65 -25.43
CA GLY A 34 -1.48 2.54 -25.08
C GLY A 34 -2.47 1.86 -24.16
N HIS A 35 -3.73 2.23 -24.31
CA HIS A 35 -4.80 1.75 -23.44
C HIS A 35 -5.72 0.78 -24.18
N VAL A 36 -6.44 -0.04 -23.42
CA VAL A 36 -7.45 -0.95 -23.95
C VAL A 36 -8.78 -0.68 -23.27
N GLU A 37 -9.84 -0.60 -24.07
CA GLU A 37 -11.21 -0.46 -23.60
C GLU A 37 -12.01 -1.69 -23.95
N ILE A 38 -12.89 -2.15 -23.03
CA ILE A 38 -13.71 -3.35 -23.19
C ILE A 38 -15.19 -2.99 -23.07
N HIS A 39 -15.99 -3.41 -24.03
CA HIS A 39 -17.45 -3.30 -23.97
C HIS A 39 -18.13 -4.64 -24.29
N VAL A 40 -19.36 -4.78 -23.85
CA VAL A 40 -20.20 -5.90 -24.30
C VAL A 40 -20.66 -5.69 -25.73
N ASP A 41 -21.05 -4.47 -26.07
CA ASP A 41 -21.52 -4.10 -27.38
C ASP A 41 -20.66 -2.97 -27.97
N GLY A 42 -20.24 -3.10 -29.22
CA GLY A 42 -19.39 -2.11 -29.89
C GLY A 42 -20.00 -0.70 -29.98
N ILE A 43 -21.33 -0.59 -29.94
CA ILE A 43 -22.03 0.70 -29.96
C ILE A 43 -21.83 1.50 -28.65
N ASP A 44 -21.45 0.83 -27.56
CA ASP A 44 -21.28 1.47 -26.27
C ASP A 44 -20.13 2.48 -26.27
N TRP A 45 -19.14 2.34 -27.15
CA TRP A 45 -18.13 3.36 -27.39
C TRP A 45 -18.73 4.74 -27.67
N TYR A 46 -19.73 4.79 -28.52
CA TYR A 46 -20.42 6.04 -28.86
C TYR A 46 -21.47 6.43 -27.84
N ARG A 47 -22.17 5.47 -27.24
CA ARG A 47 -23.17 5.70 -26.19
C ARG A 47 -22.53 6.34 -24.94
N HIS A 48 -21.33 5.90 -24.58
CA HIS A 48 -20.52 6.45 -23.48
C HIS A 48 -19.73 7.70 -23.87
N ARG A 49 -19.77 8.10 -25.14
CA ARG A 49 -19.12 9.31 -25.70
C ARG A 49 -17.59 9.28 -25.63
N HIS A 50 -16.96 8.12 -25.64
CA HIS A 50 -15.50 7.98 -25.57
C HIS A 50 -14.79 8.66 -26.75
N HIS A 51 -15.45 8.78 -27.90
CA HIS A 51 -14.95 9.51 -29.08
C HIS A 51 -14.79 11.03 -28.88
N TYR A 52 -15.27 11.57 -27.75
CA TYR A 52 -15.07 12.98 -27.37
C TYR A 52 -14.22 13.15 -26.11
N ASP A 53 -13.87 12.05 -25.41
CA ASP A 53 -13.15 12.12 -24.15
C ASP A 53 -11.63 12.04 -24.37
N PRO A 54 -10.85 13.06 -23.96
CA PRO A 54 -9.39 13.07 -24.05
C PRO A 54 -8.72 11.88 -23.35
N ASN A 55 -9.31 11.33 -22.30
CA ASN A 55 -8.76 10.15 -21.59
C ASN A 55 -8.65 8.92 -22.49
N TYR A 56 -9.50 8.84 -23.54
CA TYR A 56 -9.52 7.74 -24.51
C TYR A 56 -8.68 8.00 -25.76
N ALA A 57 -7.97 9.13 -25.82
CA ALA A 57 -7.19 9.50 -27.00
C ALA A 57 -6.10 8.49 -27.37
N ASN A 58 -5.54 7.80 -26.34
CA ASN A 58 -4.47 6.80 -26.52
C ASN A 58 -4.97 5.35 -26.41
N VAL A 59 -6.24 5.10 -26.70
CA VAL A 59 -6.76 3.73 -26.81
C VAL A 59 -6.27 3.12 -28.11
N ILE A 60 -5.60 1.98 -28.03
CA ILE A 60 -4.96 1.25 -29.12
C ILE A 60 -5.72 0.00 -29.54
N LEU A 61 -6.68 -0.46 -28.72
CA LEU A 61 -7.53 -1.60 -29.00
C LEU A 61 -8.88 -1.43 -28.29
N HIS A 62 -9.95 -1.57 -29.02
CA HIS A 62 -11.31 -1.70 -28.49
C HIS A 62 -11.71 -3.18 -28.55
N VAL A 63 -11.96 -3.78 -27.39
CA VAL A 63 -12.39 -5.19 -27.30
C VAL A 63 -13.88 -5.23 -27.05
N VAL A 64 -14.60 -6.01 -27.85
CA VAL A 64 -16.07 -6.10 -27.70
C VAL A 64 -16.50 -7.58 -27.71
N TYR A 65 -17.59 -7.89 -27.04
CA TYR A 65 -18.16 -9.22 -27.12
C TYR A 65 -18.95 -9.41 -28.44
N ARG A 66 -19.70 -8.38 -28.87
CA ARG A 66 -20.51 -8.40 -30.10
C ARG A 66 -20.55 -7.05 -30.78
N ASN A 67 -21.02 -7.04 -32.02
CA ASN A 67 -21.20 -5.85 -32.84
C ASN A 67 -19.93 -5.02 -32.97
N GLY A 68 -18.82 -5.70 -33.28
CA GLY A 68 -17.55 -5.05 -33.56
C GLY A 68 -17.65 -4.17 -34.79
N GLN A 69 -17.65 -2.86 -34.58
CA GLN A 69 -17.64 -1.85 -35.64
C GLN A 69 -16.41 -0.96 -35.50
N LEU A 70 -16.07 -0.29 -36.60
CA LEU A 70 -14.99 0.66 -36.59
C LEU A 70 -15.30 1.80 -35.62
N THR A 71 -14.39 2.07 -34.74
CA THR A 71 -14.48 3.15 -33.75
C THR A 71 -13.34 4.13 -33.94
N ASN A 72 -13.60 5.41 -33.70
CA ASN A 72 -12.60 6.46 -33.82
C ASN A 72 -12.39 7.14 -32.45
N ASN A 73 -11.12 7.54 -32.19
CA ASN A 73 -10.80 8.36 -31.04
C ASN A 73 -11.12 9.87 -31.30
N ILE A 74 -10.87 10.72 -30.30
CA ILE A 74 -11.08 12.17 -30.40
C ILE A 74 -10.31 12.84 -31.54
N GLY A 75 -9.19 12.25 -31.97
CA GLY A 75 -8.39 12.71 -33.10
C GLY A 75 -8.91 12.23 -34.47
N GLY A 76 -10.03 11.51 -34.51
CA GLY A 76 -10.57 10.91 -35.74
C GLY A 76 -9.78 9.68 -36.24
N HIS A 77 -8.82 9.18 -35.46
CA HIS A 77 -8.05 7.99 -35.83
C HIS A 77 -8.87 6.74 -35.51
N GLU A 78 -8.88 5.82 -36.47
CA GLU A 78 -9.52 4.51 -36.32
C GLU A 78 -8.80 3.66 -35.27
N ILE A 79 -9.59 3.08 -34.37
CA ILE A 79 -9.12 2.17 -33.34
C ILE A 79 -9.38 0.72 -33.78
N PRO A 80 -8.35 -0.15 -33.82
CA PRO A 80 -8.55 -1.56 -34.06
C PRO A 80 -9.57 -2.15 -33.08
N THR A 81 -10.55 -2.92 -33.62
CA THR A 81 -11.58 -3.56 -32.80
C THR A 81 -11.44 -5.08 -32.87
N LEU A 82 -11.43 -5.73 -31.69
CA LEU A 82 -11.43 -7.18 -31.54
C LEU A 82 -12.78 -7.66 -31.02
N GLU A 83 -13.52 -8.42 -31.82
CA GLU A 83 -14.76 -9.07 -31.39
C GLU A 83 -14.48 -10.46 -30.83
N LEU A 84 -14.95 -10.72 -29.59
CA LEU A 84 -14.72 -11.97 -28.85
C LEU A 84 -15.88 -12.96 -28.95
N GLY A 85 -17.08 -12.55 -29.37
CA GLY A 85 -18.28 -13.40 -29.35
C GLY A 85 -18.13 -14.72 -30.10
N GLY A 86 -17.39 -14.72 -31.22
CA GLY A 86 -17.08 -15.95 -31.97
C GLY A 86 -15.86 -16.72 -31.46
N LEU A 87 -15.10 -16.17 -30.53
CA LEU A 87 -13.85 -16.73 -29.98
C LEU A 87 -14.02 -17.38 -28.61
N ILE A 88 -15.07 -17.00 -27.89
CA ILE A 88 -15.35 -17.52 -26.55
C ILE A 88 -16.33 -18.70 -26.66
N PRO A 89 -15.93 -19.90 -26.23
CA PRO A 89 -16.84 -21.06 -26.21
C PRO A 89 -18.05 -20.79 -25.30
N LEU A 90 -19.25 -21.13 -25.75
CA LEU A 90 -20.48 -20.96 -24.96
C LEU A 90 -20.40 -21.65 -23.60
N THR A 91 -19.70 -22.79 -23.53
CA THR A 91 -19.48 -23.51 -22.26
C THR A 91 -18.74 -22.68 -21.19
N VAL A 92 -17.95 -21.69 -21.60
CA VAL A 92 -17.28 -20.76 -20.66
C VAL A 92 -18.30 -19.77 -20.10
N ILE A 93 -19.21 -19.28 -20.95
CA ILE A 93 -20.29 -18.38 -20.55
C ILE A 93 -21.25 -19.08 -19.59
N ASP A 94 -21.69 -20.30 -19.96
CA ASP A 94 -22.58 -21.09 -19.11
C ASP A 94 -21.98 -21.34 -17.72
N LYS A 95 -20.68 -21.67 -17.65
CA LYS A 95 -19.98 -21.86 -16.38
C LYS A 95 -19.89 -20.55 -15.57
N TYR A 96 -19.66 -19.44 -16.24
CA TYR A 96 -19.63 -18.14 -15.59
C TYR A 96 -21.01 -17.77 -15.03
N GLU A 97 -22.09 -17.96 -15.81
CA GLU A 97 -23.47 -17.72 -15.36
C GLU A 97 -23.83 -18.61 -14.14
N GLN A 98 -23.42 -19.88 -14.14
CA GLN A 98 -23.60 -20.77 -12.98
C GLN A 98 -22.86 -20.27 -11.73
N LEU A 99 -21.64 -19.71 -11.90
CA LEU A 99 -20.89 -19.14 -10.79
C LEU A 99 -21.54 -17.88 -10.24
N ILE A 100 -22.08 -17.00 -11.10
CA ILE A 100 -22.74 -15.76 -10.67
C ILE A 100 -24.11 -16.05 -10.03
N ALA A 101 -24.84 -17.03 -10.53
CA ALA A 101 -26.11 -17.45 -9.96
C ALA A 101 -26.00 -17.95 -8.50
N ASN A 102 -24.78 -18.28 -8.06
CA ASN A 102 -24.51 -18.65 -6.69
C ASN A 102 -24.57 -17.40 -5.77
N SER A 103 -25.55 -17.36 -4.88
CA SER A 103 -25.76 -16.25 -3.93
C SER A 103 -24.73 -16.20 -2.79
N SER A 104 -23.76 -17.13 -2.75
CA SER A 104 -22.73 -17.15 -1.71
C SER A 104 -21.67 -16.08 -1.96
N VAL A 105 -21.04 -15.60 -0.88
CA VAL A 105 -19.94 -14.59 -0.94
C VAL A 105 -18.76 -15.06 -1.81
N ILE A 106 -18.57 -16.37 -1.93
CA ILE A 106 -17.56 -16.99 -2.79
C ILE A 106 -18.30 -17.80 -3.85
N ALA A 107 -18.21 -17.37 -5.10
CA ALA A 107 -18.96 -17.96 -6.21
C ALA A 107 -18.73 -19.47 -6.38
N CYS A 108 -17.52 -19.96 -6.11
CA CYS A 108 -17.16 -21.40 -6.21
C CYS A 108 -17.31 -22.17 -4.88
N SER A 109 -17.92 -21.61 -3.84
CA SER A 109 -18.00 -22.23 -2.50
C SER A 109 -18.64 -23.63 -2.51
N ASN A 110 -19.61 -23.86 -3.41
CA ASN A 110 -20.29 -25.15 -3.51
C ASN A 110 -19.39 -26.29 -4.00
N HIS A 111 -18.29 -25.95 -4.70
CA HIS A 111 -17.31 -26.93 -5.18
C HIS A 111 -16.18 -27.20 -4.18
N LEU A 112 -16.09 -26.41 -3.10
CA LEU A 112 -15.03 -26.60 -2.08
C LEU A 112 -15.26 -27.85 -1.24
N GLN A 113 -16.50 -28.34 -1.12
CA GLN A 113 -16.85 -29.52 -0.35
C GLN A 113 -16.31 -30.83 -0.97
N ASP A 114 -16.05 -30.82 -2.28
CA ASP A 114 -15.58 -31.99 -3.01
C ASP A 114 -14.04 -32.04 -3.10
N ILE A 115 -13.35 -31.04 -2.53
CA ILE A 115 -11.88 -30.96 -2.59
C ILE A 115 -11.30 -31.56 -1.31
N ASP A 116 -10.34 -32.48 -1.48
CA ASP A 116 -9.60 -33.08 -0.37
C ASP A 116 -8.97 -31.98 0.53
N GLU A 117 -9.20 -32.13 1.84
CA GLU A 117 -8.70 -31.16 2.84
C GLU A 117 -7.18 -30.97 2.79
N PHE A 118 -6.43 -32.03 2.42
CA PHE A 118 -4.99 -31.96 2.21
C PHE A 118 -4.62 -30.99 1.07
N ILE A 119 -5.36 -31.00 -0.03
CA ILE A 119 -5.15 -30.10 -1.16
C ILE A 119 -5.40 -28.65 -0.73
N ILE A 120 -6.48 -28.41 -0.01
CA ILE A 120 -6.82 -27.06 0.51
C ILE A 120 -5.72 -26.56 1.43
N ARG A 121 -5.22 -27.42 2.32
CA ARG A 121 -4.13 -27.08 3.25
C ARG A 121 -2.83 -26.79 2.52
N ALA A 122 -2.42 -27.65 1.63
CA ALA A 122 -1.21 -27.46 0.83
C ALA A 122 -1.27 -26.17 -0.02
N TRP A 123 -2.44 -25.83 -0.56
CA TRP A 123 -2.66 -24.57 -1.28
C TRP A 123 -2.53 -23.35 -0.39
N LYS A 124 -3.10 -23.39 0.82
CA LYS A 124 -2.98 -22.29 1.78
C LYS A 124 -1.53 -22.07 2.20
N GLU A 125 -0.79 -23.15 2.49
CA GLU A 125 0.64 -23.09 2.82
C GLU A 125 1.45 -22.49 1.68
N ARG A 126 1.20 -22.92 0.44
CA ARG A 126 1.84 -22.35 -0.74
C ARG A 126 1.56 -20.86 -0.93
N LEU A 127 0.29 -20.42 -0.78
CA LEU A 127 -0.07 -19.01 -0.89
C LEU A 127 0.60 -18.13 0.18
N VAL A 128 0.81 -18.68 1.37
CA VAL A 128 1.58 -17.99 2.41
C VAL A 128 3.02 -17.78 1.97
N VAL A 129 3.67 -18.82 1.44
CA VAL A 129 5.06 -18.73 0.96
C VAL A 129 5.18 -17.75 -0.22
N GLU A 130 4.30 -17.83 -1.22
CA GLU A 130 4.30 -16.92 -2.37
C GLU A 130 4.15 -15.45 -1.94
N ARG A 131 3.23 -15.16 -1.00
CA ARG A 131 3.08 -13.81 -0.42
C ARG A 131 4.30 -13.34 0.36
N PHE A 132 5.01 -14.26 0.99
CA PHE A 132 6.26 -13.96 1.68
C PHE A 132 7.35 -13.60 0.68
N GLU A 133 7.50 -14.39 -0.38
CA GLU A 133 8.48 -14.15 -1.44
C GLU A 133 8.27 -12.81 -2.13
N GLU A 134 7.01 -12.45 -2.45
CA GLU A 134 6.67 -11.12 -3.01
C GLU A 134 7.10 -9.98 -2.08
N LYS A 135 6.83 -10.09 -0.77
CA LYS A 135 7.23 -9.09 0.21
C LYS A 135 8.75 -9.01 0.38
N VAL A 136 9.44 -10.15 0.33
CA VAL A 136 10.90 -10.19 0.44
C VAL A 136 11.54 -9.41 -0.71
N ILE A 137 11.02 -9.50 -1.93
CA ILE A 137 11.52 -8.73 -3.08
C ILE A 137 11.43 -7.22 -2.82
N ASP A 138 10.27 -6.73 -2.34
CA ASP A 138 10.10 -5.31 -1.97
C ASP A 138 11.09 -4.89 -0.87
N PHE A 139 11.35 -5.77 0.08
CA PHE A 139 12.26 -5.51 1.21
C PHE A 139 13.72 -5.48 0.77
N GLU A 140 14.13 -6.39 -0.11
CA GLU A 140 15.47 -6.42 -0.69
C GLU A 140 15.76 -5.09 -1.42
N GLN A 141 14.80 -4.54 -2.15
CA GLN A 141 14.96 -3.23 -2.79
C GLN A 141 15.21 -2.10 -1.78
N VAL A 142 14.51 -2.09 -0.64
CA VAL A 142 14.71 -1.09 0.42
C VAL A 142 16.06 -1.28 1.11
N ILE A 143 16.46 -2.53 1.35
CA ILE A 143 17.77 -2.87 1.93
C ILE A 143 18.90 -2.41 1.01
N ASP A 144 18.77 -2.64 -0.29
CA ASP A 144 19.74 -2.17 -1.29
C ASP A 144 19.79 -0.64 -1.34
N ALA A 145 18.64 0.03 -1.35
CA ALA A 145 18.54 1.49 -1.34
C ALA A 145 19.19 2.11 -0.08
N THR A 146 19.10 1.41 1.06
CA THR A 146 19.77 1.80 2.32
C THR A 146 21.20 1.28 2.45
N LYS A 147 21.76 0.70 1.37
CA LYS A 147 23.15 0.16 1.30
C LYS A 147 23.42 -0.91 2.37
N GLY A 148 22.46 -1.79 2.59
CA GLY A 148 22.56 -2.87 3.57
C GLY A 148 22.41 -2.42 5.03
N ASN A 149 21.94 -1.21 5.28
CA ASN A 149 21.66 -0.74 6.64
C ASN A 149 20.27 -1.22 7.09
N TRP A 150 20.23 -2.33 7.83
CA TRP A 150 19.01 -2.98 8.30
C TRP A 150 18.16 -2.09 9.22
N GLU A 151 18.78 -1.28 10.06
CA GLU A 151 18.06 -0.31 10.92
C GLU A 151 17.36 0.75 10.09
N ALA A 152 18.03 1.32 9.09
CA ALA A 152 17.44 2.31 8.20
C ALA A 152 16.34 1.69 7.31
N ALA A 153 16.55 0.48 6.80
CA ALA A 153 15.55 -0.25 6.03
C ALA A 153 14.31 -0.56 6.88
N PHE A 154 14.51 -1.05 8.11
CA PHE A 154 13.40 -1.31 9.02
C PHE A 154 12.62 -0.03 9.36
N PHE A 155 13.30 1.08 9.61
CA PHE A 155 12.65 2.37 9.83
C PHE A 155 11.80 2.79 8.63
N GLN A 156 12.31 2.67 7.40
CA GLN A 156 11.57 3.04 6.20
C GLN A 156 10.33 2.17 6.00
N LEU A 157 10.47 0.85 6.09
CA LEU A 157 9.37 -0.10 5.96
C LEU A 157 8.32 0.08 7.06
N LEU A 158 8.77 0.23 8.31
CA LEU A 158 7.90 0.48 9.44
C LEU A 158 7.11 1.79 9.26
N THR A 159 7.79 2.87 8.92
CA THR A 159 7.17 4.18 8.70
C THR A 159 6.14 4.11 7.59
N ARG A 160 6.46 3.53 6.43
CA ARG A 160 5.53 3.31 5.32
C ARG A 160 4.24 2.62 5.80
N HIS A 161 4.36 1.56 6.59
CA HIS A 161 3.19 0.80 7.07
C HIS A 161 2.40 1.48 8.19
N PHE A 162 2.98 2.48 8.88
CA PHE A 162 2.22 3.34 9.79
C PHE A 162 1.14 4.14 9.05
N GLY A 163 1.32 4.39 7.76
CA GLY A 163 0.32 5.03 6.88
C GLY A 163 -0.89 4.16 6.57
N VAL A 164 -0.84 2.85 6.85
CA VAL A 164 -1.84 1.87 6.43
C VAL A 164 -2.10 2.05 4.92
N HIS A 165 -3.26 1.67 4.41
CA HIS A 165 -3.56 1.81 2.98
C HIS A 165 -3.69 3.27 2.53
N SER A 166 -4.36 4.12 3.33
CA SER A 166 -4.76 5.47 2.90
C SER A 166 -3.61 6.48 2.84
N ASN A 167 -2.61 6.36 3.71
CA ASN A 167 -1.49 7.30 3.82
C ASN A 167 -0.12 6.63 3.60
N MET A 168 -0.07 5.43 3.04
CA MET A 168 1.15 4.67 2.83
C MET A 168 2.20 5.46 2.01
N GLU A 169 1.77 6.10 0.92
CA GLU A 169 2.64 6.93 0.08
C GLU A 169 3.18 8.15 0.83
N GLY A 170 2.36 8.83 1.63
CA GLY A 170 2.78 9.97 2.43
C GLY A 170 3.83 9.58 3.49
N PHE A 171 3.62 8.44 4.16
CA PHE A 171 4.59 7.91 5.12
C PHE A 171 5.86 7.37 4.46
N GLN A 172 5.77 6.80 3.28
CA GLN A 172 6.94 6.41 2.50
C GLN A 172 7.78 7.64 2.15
N ALA A 173 7.16 8.68 1.55
CA ALA A 173 7.84 9.93 1.24
C ALA A 173 8.48 10.57 2.49
N LEU A 174 7.80 10.53 3.64
CA LEU A 174 8.34 10.99 4.92
C LEU A 174 9.61 10.22 5.29
N SER A 175 9.59 8.90 5.24
CA SER A 175 10.74 8.05 5.62
C SER A 175 11.93 8.22 4.67
N GLU A 176 11.69 8.40 3.38
CA GLU A 176 12.73 8.61 2.38
C GLU A 176 13.36 10.01 2.48
N SER A 177 12.59 11.00 2.95
CA SER A 177 13.05 12.39 3.07
C SER A 177 13.91 12.66 4.32
N LEU A 178 13.99 11.70 5.26
CA LEU A 178 14.63 11.88 6.54
C LEU A 178 15.60 10.73 6.87
N ASP A 179 16.89 11.05 6.94
CA ASP A 179 17.91 10.06 7.32
C ASP A 179 17.68 9.58 8.77
N TYR A 180 17.49 8.27 8.94
CA TYR A 180 17.25 7.66 10.26
C TYR A 180 18.35 7.99 11.29
N ARG A 181 19.59 8.20 10.84
CA ARG A 181 20.70 8.62 11.71
C ARG A 181 20.45 9.97 12.39
N ILE A 182 19.65 10.85 11.77
CA ILE A 182 19.25 12.12 12.38
C ILE A 182 18.29 11.84 13.54
N LEU A 183 17.31 10.97 13.34
CA LEU A 183 16.37 10.58 14.40
C LEU A 183 17.10 9.89 15.57
N LEU A 184 18.06 9.03 15.29
CA LEU A 184 18.89 8.39 16.31
C LEU A 184 19.68 9.40 17.17
N LYS A 185 20.13 10.52 16.59
CA LYS A 185 20.82 11.57 17.37
C LYS A 185 19.89 12.33 18.32
N HIS A 186 18.59 12.29 18.07
CA HIS A 186 17.58 13.01 18.84
C HIS A 186 16.61 12.05 19.57
N HIS A 187 16.90 10.74 19.62
CA HIS A 187 15.97 9.75 20.15
C HIS A 187 15.65 9.93 21.63
N GLU A 188 16.53 10.55 22.42
CA GLU A 188 16.31 10.82 23.84
C GLU A 188 15.33 11.97 24.09
N ASP A 189 15.00 12.78 23.08
CA ASP A 189 14.12 13.93 23.17
C ASP A 189 12.88 13.75 22.27
N LEU A 190 11.75 13.37 22.88
CA LEU A 190 10.48 13.17 22.19
C LEU A 190 10.00 14.41 21.48
N PHE A 191 10.21 15.61 22.06
CA PHE A 191 9.79 16.88 21.47
C PHE A 191 10.57 17.15 20.16
N GLN A 192 11.89 16.91 20.16
CA GLN A 192 12.71 17.06 18.94
C GLN A 192 12.35 16.03 17.87
N LEU A 193 12.01 14.79 18.26
CA LEU A 193 11.52 13.78 17.32
C LEU A 193 10.19 14.19 16.69
N GLU A 194 9.24 14.69 17.49
CA GLU A 194 7.97 15.20 16.96
C GLU A 194 8.20 16.41 16.04
N ALA A 195 9.08 17.34 16.42
CA ALA A 195 9.44 18.49 15.57
C ALA A 195 10.02 18.03 14.22
N LEU A 196 10.94 17.07 14.22
CA LEU A 196 11.54 16.50 12.99
C LEU A 196 10.48 15.82 12.12
N LEU A 197 9.66 14.95 12.69
CA LEU A 197 8.70 14.16 11.92
C LEU A 197 7.54 15.02 11.41
N PHE A 198 6.91 15.85 12.24
CA PHE A 198 5.83 16.74 11.80
C PHE A 198 6.30 17.83 10.85
N GLY A 199 7.49 18.39 11.11
CA GLY A 199 8.08 19.40 10.24
C GLY A 199 8.43 18.81 8.88
N GLN A 200 9.07 17.64 8.87
CA GLN A 200 9.43 16.97 7.62
C GLN A 200 8.18 16.51 6.84
N ALA A 201 7.09 16.15 7.56
CA ALA A 201 5.79 15.86 6.97
C ALA A 201 5.09 17.09 6.34
N GLY A 202 5.66 18.30 6.45
CA GLY A 202 5.06 19.55 5.99
C GLY A 202 3.85 20.01 6.81
N MET A 203 3.62 19.42 7.97
CA MET A 203 2.43 19.72 8.79
C MET A 203 2.61 20.95 9.67
N LEU A 204 3.80 21.54 9.75
CA LEU A 204 4.14 22.71 10.56
C LEU A 204 4.26 24.01 9.76
N ASP A 205 3.87 24.04 8.48
CA ASP A 205 4.09 25.20 7.59
C ASP A 205 3.08 26.35 7.79
N ARG A 206 2.13 26.23 8.69
CA ARG A 206 1.13 27.27 9.02
C ARG A 206 1.35 27.85 10.42
N ASN A 207 0.62 28.89 10.78
CA ASN A 207 0.51 29.36 12.14
C ASN A 207 -0.60 28.60 12.87
N PHE A 208 -0.39 28.37 14.16
CA PHE A 208 -1.30 27.62 15.02
C PHE A 208 -1.82 28.50 16.14
N ASN A 209 -2.99 28.16 16.67
CA ASN A 209 -3.54 28.81 17.86
C ASN A 209 -2.92 28.25 19.14
N ASP A 210 -2.58 26.96 19.14
CA ASP A 210 -1.94 26.30 20.26
C ASP A 210 -0.44 26.59 20.31
N ASP A 211 0.12 26.68 21.52
CA ASP A 211 1.54 26.93 21.73
C ASP A 211 2.40 25.76 21.27
N TYR A 212 1.97 24.53 21.58
CA TYR A 212 2.75 23.33 21.30
C TYR A 212 3.16 23.16 19.84
N PRO A 213 2.27 23.21 18.83
CA PRO A 213 2.68 23.13 17.44
C PRO A 213 3.52 24.32 16.97
N ASN A 214 3.34 25.52 17.56
CA ASN A 214 4.19 26.67 17.28
C ASN A 214 5.62 26.47 17.82
N GLU A 215 5.78 25.82 18.97
CA GLU A 215 7.08 25.43 19.53
C GLU A 215 7.75 24.35 18.67
N LEU A 216 7.01 23.32 18.26
CA LEU A 216 7.49 22.29 17.32
C LEU A 216 7.98 22.93 16.01
N LYS A 217 7.26 23.92 15.48
CA LYS A 217 7.64 24.66 14.27
C LYS A 217 8.97 25.37 14.44
N LYS A 218 9.18 26.06 15.57
CA LYS A 218 10.43 26.77 15.88
C LYS A 218 11.60 25.78 15.96
N GLU A 219 11.41 24.66 16.65
CA GLU A 219 12.43 23.62 16.79
C GLU A 219 12.76 23.00 15.43
N TYR A 220 11.76 22.68 14.62
CA TYR A 220 11.98 22.16 13.28
C TYR A 220 12.72 23.16 12.39
N GLN A 221 12.42 24.45 12.47
CA GLN A 221 13.15 25.49 11.71
C GLN A 221 14.64 25.52 12.04
N TYR A 222 14.99 25.29 13.32
CA TYR A 222 16.37 25.15 13.72
C TYR A 222 17.00 23.86 13.20
N LEU A 223 16.34 22.72 13.40
CA LEU A 223 16.85 21.39 13.00
C LEU A 223 16.93 21.25 11.49
N SER A 224 15.96 21.80 10.75
CA SER A 224 15.98 21.76 9.28
C SER A 224 17.16 22.54 8.68
N LYS A 225 17.52 23.69 9.27
CA LYS A 225 18.72 24.43 8.87
C LYS A 225 20.00 23.65 9.21
N LYS A 226 20.06 23.06 10.41
CA LYS A 226 21.22 22.27 10.87
C LYS A 226 21.51 21.08 9.96
N TYR A 227 20.46 20.37 9.52
CA TYR A 227 20.58 19.17 8.70
C TYR A 227 20.27 19.37 7.23
N LYS A 228 19.99 20.61 6.79
CA LYS A 228 19.62 20.96 5.41
C LYS A 228 18.41 20.16 4.90
N LEU A 229 17.40 20.00 5.76
CA LEU A 229 16.19 19.26 5.44
C LEU A 229 15.22 20.10 4.60
N LYS A 230 14.46 19.40 3.76
CA LYS A 230 13.32 19.94 3.01
C LYS A 230 12.09 19.13 3.34
N SER A 231 11.02 19.76 3.82
CA SER A 231 9.75 19.09 4.08
C SER A 231 9.13 18.55 2.80
N ILE A 232 8.37 17.45 2.94
CA ILE A 232 7.53 16.95 1.86
C ILE A 232 6.27 17.81 1.72
N TYR A 233 5.53 17.62 0.63
CA TYR A 233 4.30 18.36 0.39
C TYR A 233 3.18 17.94 1.35
N ALA A 234 2.62 18.90 2.10
CA ALA A 234 1.56 18.67 3.09
C ALA A 234 0.27 18.09 2.51
N GLY A 235 -0.01 18.26 1.22
CA GLY A 235 -1.18 17.72 0.54
C GLY A 235 -1.20 16.19 0.38
N ASN A 236 -0.11 15.51 0.71
CA ASN A 236 -0.04 14.05 0.65
C ASN A 236 -0.88 13.35 1.74
N TRP A 237 -1.36 14.10 2.75
CA TRP A 237 -2.03 13.53 3.91
C TRP A 237 -3.54 13.48 3.75
N LYS A 238 -4.11 12.28 3.88
CA LYS A 238 -5.55 12.02 3.79
C LYS A 238 -6.13 11.83 5.20
N PHE A 239 -7.13 12.64 5.55
CA PHE A 239 -7.88 12.57 6.82
C PHE A 239 -9.32 12.09 6.61
N LYS A 240 -9.93 12.48 5.46
CA LYS A 240 -11.31 12.13 5.13
C LYS A 240 -11.50 10.62 5.04
N GLY A 241 -12.56 10.13 5.65
CA GLY A 241 -12.89 8.70 5.65
C GLY A 241 -12.14 7.85 6.69
N LEU A 242 -11.22 8.44 7.46
CA LEU A 242 -10.50 7.75 8.52
C LEU A 242 -11.13 7.95 9.88
N ARG A 243 -11.02 6.96 10.77
CA ARG A 243 -11.29 7.15 12.20
C ARG A 243 -10.20 8.04 12.81
N PRO A 244 -10.53 8.96 13.74
CA PRO A 244 -9.55 9.90 14.30
C PRO A 244 -8.28 9.24 14.87
N VAL A 245 -8.40 8.06 15.51
CA VAL A 245 -7.25 7.28 16.00
C VAL A 245 -6.29 6.81 14.92
N SER A 246 -6.72 6.84 13.66
CA SER A 246 -5.93 6.47 12.48
C SER A 246 -5.48 7.68 11.65
N PHE A 247 -5.67 8.89 12.15
CA PHE A 247 -5.19 10.09 11.48
C PHE A 247 -3.67 10.09 11.36
N PRO A 248 -3.11 10.60 10.26
CA PRO A 248 -1.67 10.65 10.08
C PRO A 248 -0.95 11.41 11.18
N THR A 249 -1.56 12.42 11.78
CA THR A 249 -1.05 13.14 12.97
C THR A 249 -0.82 12.20 14.15
N ILE A 250 -1.82 11.37 14.49
CA ILE A 250 -1.68 10.40 15.58
C ILE A 250 -0.63 9.34 15.26
N ARG A 251 -0.59 8.87 14.00
CA ARG A 251 0.41 7.89 13.56
C ARG A 251 1.84 8.44 13.61
N ILE A 252 2.04 9.70 13.23
CA ILE A 252 3.36 10.36 13.35
C ILE A 252 3.75 10.50 14.83
N ALA A 253 2.84 10.93 15.69
CA ALA A 253 3.10 11.02 17.13
C ALA A 253 3.44 9.66 17.77
N GLN A 254 2.72 8.60 17.36
CA GLN A 254 3.02 7.22 17.78
C GLN A 254 4.39 6.77 17.28
N LEU A 255 4.76 7.11 16.05
CA LEU A 255 6.08 6.78 15.47
C LEU A 255 7.19 7.52 16.23
N ALA A 256 7.02 8.81 16.56
CA ALA A 256 7.96 9.57 17.38
C ALA A 256 8.18 8.91 18.75
N ALA A 257 7.09 8.55 19.42
CA ALA A 257 7.15 7.89 20.72
C ALA A 257 7.78 6.47 20.64
N LEU A 258 7.59 5.75 19.52
CA LEU A 258 8.25 4.46 19.28
C LEU A 258 9.76 4.63 19.18
N ILE A 259 10.21 5.59 18.36
CA ILE A 259 11.64 5.88 18.20
C ILE A 259 12.26 6.33 19.53
N HIS A 260 11.58 7.23 20.23
CA HIS A 260 12.05 7.73 21.53
C HIS A 260 12.33 6.61 22.53
N ARG A 261 11.44 5.62 22.61
CA ARG A 261 11.53 4.56 23.63
C ARG A 261 12.38 3.36 23.23
N HIS A 262 12.50 3.09 21.93
CA HIS A 262 12.94 1.81 21.41
C HIS A 262 14.01 1.89 20.32
N ALA A 263 14.57 3.07 20.04
CA ALA A 263 15.70 3.15 19.12
C ALA A 263 16.99 2.59 19.75
N PRO A 264 17.78 1.83 18.99
CA PRO A 264 17.60 1.42 17.59
C PRO A 264 16.47 0.40 17.43
N LEU A 265 15.63 0.60 16.39
CA LEU A 265 14.35 -0.11 16.30
C LEU A 265 14.48 -1.59 15.96
N PHE A 266 15.24 -1.93 14.92
CA PHE A 266 15.33 -3.32 14.45
C PHE A 266 15.97 -4.24 15.49
N ALA A 267 17.08 -3.80 16.08
CA ALA A 267 17.75 -4.54 17.15
C ALA A 267 16.81 -4.75 18.35
N THR A 268 16.10 -3.71 18.80
CA THR A 268 15.17 -3.81 19.92
C THR A 268 14.00 -4.78 19.64
N PHE A 269 13.51 -4.82 18.38
CA PHE A 269 12.47 -5.79 18.00
C PHE A 269 13.02 -7.22 17.96
N GLN A 270 14.26 -7.41 17.52
CA GLN A 270 14.91 -8.74 17.50
C GLN A 270 15.17 -9.30 18.92
N ASP A 271 15.55 -8.42 19.85
CA ASP A 271 15.87 -8.80 21.23
C ASP A 271 14.60 -9.00 22.09
N SER A 272 13.43 -8.72 21.54
CA SER A 272 12.17 -8.79 22.29
C SER A 272 11.46 -10.13 22.13
N ASP A 273 11.08 -10.73 23.26
CA ASP A 273 10.19 -11.90 23.29
C ASP A 273 8.75 -11.57 22.83
N SER A 274 8.38 -10.30 22.79
CA SER A 274 7.03 -9.85 22.41
C SER A 274 7.05 -8.53 21.65
N PRO A 275 7.33 -8.54 20.35
CA PRO A 275 7.31 -7.36 19.48
C PRO A 275 5.94 -6.62 19.50
N GLU A 276 4.84 -7.35 19.67
CA GLU A 276 3.50 -6.76 19.86
C GLU A 276 3.46 -5.83 21.08
N THR A 277 4.09 -6.23 22.17
CA THR A 277 4.12 -5.45 23.42
C THR A 277 4.88 -4.15 23.25
N ILE A 278 5.97 -4.13 22.47
CA ILE A 278 6.71 -2.91 22.12
C ILE A 278 5.73 -1.88 21.51
N LEU A 279 4.99 -2.30 20.49
CA LEU A 279 4.05 -1.43 19.80
C LEU A 279 2.90 -0.97 20.68
N ARG A 280 2.30 -1.87 21.46
CA ARG A 280 1.10 -1.58 22.28
C ARG A 280 1.36 -0.67 23.48
N LYS A 281 2.59 -0.59 23.96
CA LYS A 281 2.98 0.28 25.08
C LYS A 281 3.36 1.70 24.65
N ILE A 282 3.26 2.02 23.35
CA ILE A 282 3.56 3.35 22.84
C ILE A 282 2.47 4.33 23.29
N ILE A 283 2.89 5.41 23.92
CA ILE A 283 2.03 6.54 24.32
C ILE A 283 2.65 7.80 23.71
N PRO A 284 1.95 8.52 22.82
CA PRO A 284 2.38 9.82 22.31
C PRO A 284 2.55 10.86 23.42
N SER A 285 3.12 12.03 23.09
CA SER A 285 3.24 13.15 24.01
C SER A 285 1.86 13.65 24.52
N ASP A 286 1.88 14.38 25.63
CA ASP A 286 0.65 14.80 26.34
C ASP A 286 -0.30 15.63 25.47
N TYR A 287 0.23 16.44 24.57
CA TYR A 287 -0.60 17.20 23.62
C TYR A 287 -1.59 16.29 22.87
N TRP A 288 -1.14 15.13 22.42
CA TRP A 288 -1.97 14.19 21.68
C TRP A 288 -3.01 13.46 22.55
N MET A 289 -2.96 13.60 23.87
CA MET A 289 -4.00 13.05 24.74
C MET A 289 -5.36 13.70 24.47
N SER A 290 -5.37 15.02 24.24
CA SER A 290 -6.58 15.81 23.97
C SER A 290 -6.73 16.26 22.51
N HIS A 291 -5.82 15.90 21.58
CA HIS A 291 -5.85 16.32 20.20
C HIS A 291 -5.76 15.15 19.23
N TYR A 292 -6.52 15.21 18.14
CA TYR A 292 -6.36 14.33 16.96
C TYR A 292 -5.73 15.07 15.79
N THR A 293 -5.87 16.37 15.75
CA THR A 293 -5.24 17.31 14.81
C THR A 293 -4.79 18.53 15.59
N PHE A 294 -3.86 19.30 15.03
CA PHE A 294 -3.45 20.57 15.64
C PHE A 294 -4.64 21.54 15.74
N ASP A 295 -4.66 22.36 16.79
CA ASP A 295 -5.67 23.40 17.08
C ASP A 295 -7.10 22.88 17.32
N THR A 296 -7.30 21.57 17.47
CA THR A 296 -8.64 21.01 17.66
C THR A 296 -8.67 20.10 18.87
N GLU A 297 -9.12 20.66 19.98
CA GLU A 297 -9.25 19.92 21.23
C GLU A 297 -10.36 18.88 21.16
N SER A 298 -10.16 17.75 21.78
CA SER A 298 -11.08 16.64 21.90
C SER A 298 -11.08 16.08 23.32
N ARG A 299 -12.01 15.18 23.63
CA ARG A 299 -11.97 14.48 24.91
C ARG A 299 -10.62 13.79 25.10
N ALA A 300 -10.02 13.98 26.26
CA ALA A 300 -8.76 13.35 26.62
C ALA A 300 -8.89 11.83 26.69
N ILE A 301 -8.05 11.15 25.94
CA ILE A 301 -7.97 9.68 25.85
C ILE A 301 -6.56 9.25 25.46
N ASN A 302 -6.07 8.17 26.04
CA ASN A 302 -4.81 7.57 25.62
C ASN A 302 -4.90 7.05 24.19
N LYS A 303 -4.05 7.57 23.32
CA LYS A 303 -3.99 7.18 21.92
C LYS A 303 -2.90 6.11 21.68
N VAL A 304 -3.04 5.02 22.42
CA VAL A 304 -2.16 3.86 22.31
C VAL A 304 -2.35 3.14 20.97
N VAL A 305 -1.34 2.40 20.59
CA VAL A 305 -1.42 1.49 19.43
C VAL A 305 -2.36 0.32 19.74
N GLY A 306 -3.43 0.18 18.97
CA GLY A 306 -4.38 -0.93 19.12
C GLY A 306 -3.80 -2.26 18.63
N LYS A 307 -4.32 -3.38 19.18
CA LYS A 307 -3.85 -4.74 18.87
C LYS A 307 -3.84 -5.02 17.36
N THR A 308 -4.94 -4.78 16.67
CA THR A 308 -5.06 -5.04 15.23
C THR A 308 -3.99 -4.29 14.41
N PHE A 309 -3.67 -3.06 14.79
CA PHE A 309 -2.62 -2.31 14.11
C PHE A 309 -1.22 -2.83 14.45
N ALA A 310 -0.99 -3.26 15.69
CA ALA A 310 0.26 -3.92 16.08
C ALA A 310 0.45 -5.23 15.30
N ASP A 311 -0.58 -6.08 15.23
CA ASP A 311 -0.57 -7.32 14.45
C ASP A 311 -0.25 -7.04 12.96
N LEU A 312 -0.87 -6.01 12.37
CA LEU A 312 -0.59 -5.56 10.99
C LEU A 312 0.89 -5.21 10.77
N ILE A 313 1.49 -4.46 11.67
CA ILE A 313 2.92 -4.10 11.60
C ILE A 313 3.79 -5.35 11.71
N ILE A 314 3.47 -6.25 12.62
CA ILE A 314 4.25 -7.48 12.80
C ILE A 314 4.18 -8.35 11.56
N ILE A 315 2.98 -8.61 11.03
CA ILE A 315 2.78 -9.47 9.85
C ILE A 315 3.39 -8.86 8.59
N ASN A 316 3.28 -7.53 8.43
CA ASN A 316 3.64 -6.90 7.16
C ASN A 316 5.04 -6.29 7.15
N VAL A 317 5.68 -6.12 8.31
CA VAL A 317 7.00 -5.48 8.42
C VAL A 317 7.99 -6.35 9.17
N TYR A 318 7.72 -6.64 10.44
CA TYR A 318 8.73 -7.28 11.29
C TYR A 318 9.05 -8.71 10.85
N ILE A 319 8.04 -9.55 10.64
CA ILE A 319 8.23 -10.95 10.25
C ILE A 319 8.95 -11.08 8.88
N PRO A 320 8.52 -10.38 7.80
CA PRO A 320 9.25 -10.43 6.54
C PRO A 320 10.68 -9.88 6.64
N MET A 321 10.90 -8.84 7.46
CA MET A 321 12.23 -8.29 7.70
C MET A 321 13.14 -9.27 8.42
N LEU A 322 12.61 -9.94 9.45
CA LEU A 322 13.31 -10.95 10.20
C LEU A 322 13.69 -12.16 9.32
N PHE A 323 12.77 -12.58 8.47
CA PHE A 323 13.01 -13.65 7.50
C PHE A 323 14.13 -13.27 6.50
N SER A 324 14.03 -12.05 5.92
CA SER A 324 15.05 -11.54 4.98
C SER A 324 16.41 -11.41 5.64
N TYR A 325 16.46 -10.96 6.90
CA TYR A 325 17.69 -10.85 7.68
C TYR A 325 18.31 -12.22 7.94
N GLY A 326 17.50 -13.19 8.39
CA GLY A 326 17.95 -14.57 8.61
C GLY A 326 18.54 -15.20 7.34
N LYS A 327 17.90 -14.97 6.19
CA LYS A 327 18.38 -15.41 4.88
C LYS A 327 19.69 -14.73 4.50
N ALA A 328 19.78 -13.41 4.61
CA ALA A 328 20.97 -12.64 4.25
C ALA A 328 22.20 -12.95 5.13
N MET A 329 21.97 -13.19 6.43
CA MET A 329 23.02 -13.51 7.40
C MET A 329 23.32 -15.01 7.49
N SER A 330 22.63 -15.85 6.70
CA SER A 330 22.76 -17.30 6.73
C SER A 330 22.46 -17.90 8.13
N ILE A 331 21.39 -17.41 8.77
CA ILE A 331 20.87 -17.87 10.07
C ILE A 331 19.52 -18.57 9.84
N PRO A 332 19.50 -19.88 9.50
CA PRO A 332 18.27 -20.61 9.15
C PRO A 332 17.23 -20.60 10.27
N ASP A 333 17.68 -20.73 11.53
CA ASP A 333 16.79 -20.76 12.70
C ASP A 333 15.98 -19.47 12.84
N LEU A 334 16.54 -18.32 12.44
CA LEU A 334 15.84 -17.04 12.48
C LEU A 334 14.76 -16.95 11.41
N SER A 335 15.04 -17.47 10.21
CA SER A 335 14.03 -17.54 9.13
C SER A 335 12.89 -18.50 9.49
N LEU A 336 13.19 -19.62 10.13
CA LEU A 336 12.19 -20.58 10.62
C LEU A 336 11.33 -19.93 11.73
N TYR A 337 11.96 -19.28 12.70
CA TYR A 337 11.27 -18.56 13.76
C TYR A 337 10.30 -17.47 13.19
N ALA A 338 10.69 -16.77 12.15
CA ALA A 338 9.82 -15.78 11.50
C ALA A 338 8.53 -16.43 10.96
N ILE A 339 8.62 -17.63 10.37
CA ILE A 339 7.47 -18.39 9.88
C ILE A 339 6.60 -18.89 11.04
N GLU A 340 7.21 -19.41 12.10
CA GLU A 340 6.51 -19.87 13.30
C GLU A 340 5.77 -18.72 13.98
N LEU A 341 6.41 -17.56 14.08
CA LEU A 341 5.78 -16.36 14.64
C LEU A 341 4.53 -15.95 13.88
N LEU A 342 4.53 -16.05 12.53
CA LEU A 342 3.34 -15.79 11.73
C LEU A 342 2.17 -16.72 12.10
N ALA A 343 2.45 -17.99 12.36
CA ALA A 343 1.43 -18.97 12.73
C ALA A 343 0.78 -18.69 14.10
N THR A 344 1.44 -17.93 14.98
CA THR A 344 0.91 -17.57 16.31
C THR A 344 -0.07 -16.39 16.27
N ILE A 345 -0.01 -15.58 15.21
CA ILE A 345 -0.85 -14.38 15.09
C ILE A 345 -2.24 -14.78 14.60
N ARG A 346 -3.28 -14.25 15.26
CA ARG A 346 -4.65 -14.55 14.86
C ARG A 346 -4.93 -14.04 13.45
N PRO A 347 -5.69 -14.81 12.63
CA PRO A 347 -6.11 -14.39 11.31
C PRO A 347 -6.83 -13.04 11.36
N GLU A 348 -6.56 -12.16 10.40
CA GLU A 348 -7.34 -10.94 10.22
C GLU A 348 -8.79 -11.28 9.90
N VAL A 349 -9.70 -10.69 10.67
CA VAL A 349 -11.13 -10.72 10.34
C VAL A 349 -11.38 -9.55 9.38
N ASN A 350 -11.14 -9.76 8.11
CA ASN A 350 -11.53 -8.81 7.07
C ASN A 350 -13.06 -8.84 6.96
N ARG A 351 -13.72 -7.82 7.49
CA ARG A 351 -15.10 -7.54 7.09
C ARG A 351 -15.05 -7.08 5.64
N LYS A 352 -15.51 -7.93 4.72
CA LYS A 352 -15.94 -7.44 3.41
C LYS A 352 -17.07 -6.43 3.66
N THR A 353 -16.81 -5.19 3.30
CA THR A 353 -17.85 -4.19 3.06
C THR A 353 -18.64 -4.61 1.84
#